data_ccab3dc2a92e2268e1dcd830b0409780
#
_entry.id   ccab3dc2a92e2268e1dcd830b0409780
#
_cell.length_a   1.000
_cell.length_b   1.000
_cell.length_c   1.000
_cell.angle_alpha   90.00
_cell.angle_beta   90.00
_cell.angle_gamma   90.00
#
_symmetry.space_group_name_H-M   'P 1'
#
loop_
_entity.id
_entity.type
_entity.pdbx_description
1 polymer ?
#
loop_
_entity_poly.entity_id
_entity_poly.type
_entity_poly.pdbx_seq_one_letter_code
_entity_poly.pdbx_strand_id
1 'polypeptide(L)'
;MLAKTPEMLPVLKEAGVVDSGGQGLVVVLRGMLDALTGKVTDFTITEPNAEFKSGSSMPGKGAAIEDVDIKFGYCTEFIIMLEKSFDEKTEADFKAFLSSIGDSIVCVNLDDIVKVHVHTNHPGQAFEKGLEYGQLTKMKVDNMREEHNQKVVAQSEMQSAIAADAMKKHEQEKKEQEPKKDFGFVTIAAGEGIAEIFKGLGVDEVIQGGQTMNPSTEDILNAAEKINADTIFVLPNNGNIILASNQAASIIEDKKIVVIPTKTIPQGITAMINFEMTRSAEENEMAMLDSLSTVQSGELTYAVRDTSIDGKEIKKDNYLGLGDKGLAAVGTDMNTTLIDMLDTFVNDDSELISVYYGQDIKEDDANELVSQIEEKFDGVDVELQYGGQPVYYYIVSVE
;
A
#
# COMPACT_ATOMS: atom_id res chain seq x y z
N MET A 1 -22.27 -35.94 18.54
CA MET A 1 -23.18 -35.36 17.55
C MET A 1 -22.53 -35.30 16.18
N LEU A 2 -21.32 -34.78 16.01
CA LEU A 2 -20.58 -34.68 14.75
C LEU A 2 -20.44 -36.04 14.00
N ALA A 3 -20.08 -37.12 14.71
CA ALA A 3 -19.97 -38.46 14.13
C ALA A 3 -21.29 -39.05 13.58
N LYS A 4 -22.43 -38.41 13.89
CA LYS A 4 -23.75 -38.80 13.38
C LYS A 4 -24.23 -37.99 12.19
N THR A 5 -23.47 -36.98 11.78
CA THR A 5 -23.84 -36.10 10.66
C THR A 5 -23.98 -36.89 9.33
N PRO A 6 -23.18 -37.96 9.05
CA PRO A 6 -23.41 -38.79 7.88
C PRO A 6 -24.76 -39.51 7.89
N GLU A 7 -25.31 -39.83 9.09
CA GLU A 7 -26.62 -40.46 9.20
C GLU A 7 -27.77 -39.46 9.05
N MET A 8 -27.49 -38.14 9.20
CA MET A 8 -28.48 -37.06 9.16
C MET A 8 -28.60 -36.44 7.78
N LEU A 9 -27.55 -36.52 6.97
CA LEU A 9 -27.47 -35.94 5.61
C LEU A 9 -26.98 -37.00 4.61
N PRO A 10 -27.83 -37.43 3.67
CA PRO A 10 -27.48 -38.47 2.68
C PRO A 10 -26.18 -38.20 1.92
N VAL A 11 -25.93 -36.92 1.56
CA VAL A 11 -24.72 -36.47 0.84
C VAL A 11 -23.44 -36.76 1.65
N LEU A 12 -23.46 -36.59 2.98
CA LEU A 12 -22.31 -36.87 3.84
C LEU A 12 -22.07 -38.36 4.00
N LYS A 13 -23.17 -39.15 3.96
CA LYS A 13 -23.12 -40.62 4.02
C LYS A 13 -22.52 -41.20 2.73
N GLU A 14 -22.91 -40.67 1.57
CA GLU A 14 -22.37 -41.06 0.26
C GLU A 14 -20.88 -40.70 0.13
N ALA A 15 -20.51 -39.52 0.62
CA ALA A 15 -19.12 -39.04 0.62
C ALA A 15 -18.25 -39.70 1.71
N GLY A 16 -18.84 -40.43 2.67
CA GLY A 16 -18.12 -41.07 3.78
C GLY A 16 -17.43 -40.07 4.73
N VAL A 17 -17.94 -38.86 4.82
CA VAL A 17 -17.33 -37.74 5.61
C VAL A 17 -18.32 -37.19 6.63
N VAL A 18 -17.79 -36.58 7.70
CA VAL A 18 -18.59 -35.82 8.66
C VAL A 18 -18.78 -34.39 8.17
N ASP A 19 -19.73 -33.66 8.75
CA ASP A 19 -19.92 -32.24 8.45
C ASP A 19 -18.66 -31.42 8.77
N SER A 20 -18.08 -30.79 7.76
CA SER A 20 -16.82 -30.03 7.86
C SER A 20 -16.95 -28.77 8.72
N GLY A 21 -18.11 -28.08 8.65
CA GLY A 21 -18.39 -26.92 9.49
C GLY A 21 -18.49 -27.30 10.98
N GLY A 22 -19.20 -28.41 11.28
CA GLY A 22 -19.28 -28.96 12.62
C GLY A 22 -17.93 -29.46 13.14
N GLN A 23 -17.09 -30.03 12.28
CA GLN A 23 -15.72 -30.42 12.64
C GLN A 23 -14.87 -29.20 13.00
N GLY A 24 -14.92 -28.14 12.20
CA GLY A 24 -14.22 -26.91 12.48
C GLY A 24 -14.64 -26.29 13.82
N LEU A 25 -15.94 -26.24 14.09
CA LEU A 25 -16.46 -25.71 15.37
C LEU A 25 -15.95 -26.53 16.57
N VAL A 26 -15.89 -27.87 16.45
CA VAL A 26 -15.36 -28.74 17.53
C VAL A 26 -13.86 -28.45 17.77
N VAL A 27 -13.09 -28.21 16.72
CA VAL A 27 -11.66 -27.86 16.86
C VAL A 27 -11.49 -26.54 17.59
N VAL A 28 -12.25 -25.50 17.21
CA VAL A 28 -12.24 -24.19 17.87
C VAL A 28 -12.61 -24.32 19.36
N LEU A 29 -13.72 -25.00 19.67
CA LEU A 29 -14.16 -25.18 21.07
C LEU A 29 -13.15 -25.97 21.91
N ARG A 30 -12.49 -26.99 21.34
CA ARG A 30 -11.39 -27.68 22.01
C ARG A 30 -10.21 -26.79 22.29
N GLY A 31 -9.76 -26.00 21.31
CA GLY A 31 -8.68 -25.03 21.50
C GLY A 31 -9.00 -24.03 22.61
N MET A 32 -10.21 -23.50 22.64
CA MET A 32 -10.68 -22.61 23.72
C MET A 32 -10.67 -23.31 25.08
N LEU A 33 -11.13 -24.55 25.17
CA LEU A 33 -11.14 -25.34 26.41
C LEU A 33 -9.71 -25.63 26.90
N ASP A 34 -8.82 -26.00 25.99
CA ASP A 34 -7.44 -26.31 26.32
C ASP A 34 -6.67 -25.04 26.78
N ALA A 35 -6.95 -23.89 26.19
CA ALA A 35 -6.44 -22.58 26.67
C ALA A 35 -6.97 -22.25 28.07
N LEU A 36 -8.29 -22.38 28.29
CA LEU A 36 -8.92 -22.12 29.61
C LEU A 36 -8.45 -23.08 30.72
N THR A 37 -8.10 -24.30 30.36
CA THR A 37 -7.63 -25.33 31.30
C THR A 37 -6.10 -25.32 31.49
N GLY A 38 -5.39 -24.39 30.85
CA GLY A 38 -3.92 -24.25 30.95
C GLY A 38 -3.14 -25.38 30.31
N LYS A 39 -3.76 -26.19 29.44
CA LYS A 39 -3.09 -27.25 28.71
C LYS A 39 -2.28 -26.77 27.52
N VAL A 40 -2.55 -25.55 27.03
CA VAL A 40 -1.80 -24.89 25.98
C VAL A 40 -1.10 -23.70 26.62
N THR A 41 0.20 -23.82 26.78
CA THR A 41 1.10 -22.74 27.27
C THR A 41 1.92 -22.14 26.14
N ASP A 42 1.84 -22.69 24.95
CA ASP A 42 2.57 -22.24 23.77
C ASP A 42 1.55 -21.95 22.64
N PHE A 43 1.49 -20.67 22.24
CA PHE A 43 0.63 -20.18 21.16
C PHE A 43 1.37 -20.17 19.80
N THR A 44 2.51 -20.85 19.70
CA THR A 44 3.14 -21.03 18.39
C THR A 44 2.21 -21.82 17.48
N ILE A 45 1.81 -21.20 16.37
CA ILE A 45 1.01 -21.85 15.33
C ILE A 45 1.88 -22.91 14.67
N THR A 46 1.80 -24.14 15.20
CA THR A 46 2.29 -25.32 14.49
C THR A 46 1.29 -25.62 13.39
N GLU A 47 1.76 -25.65 12.14
CA GLU A 47 0.94 -26.08 11.01
C GLU A 47 0.28 -27.42 11.34
N PRO A 48 -1.03 -27.59 11.05
CA PRO A 48 -1.71 -28.85 11.32
C PRO A 48 -1.06 -29.96 10.50
N ASN A 49 -0.53 -30.98 11.18
CA ASN A 49 -0.15 -32.24 10.56
C ASN A 49 -1.41 -32.86 9.94
N ALA A 50 -1.55 -32.69 8.64
CA ALA A 50 -2.63 -33.30 7.88
C ALA A 50 -2.31 -34.79 7.65
N GLU A 51 -2.59 -35.63 8.65
CA GLU A 51 -2.87 -37.02 8.40
C GLU A 51 -4.38 -37.18 8.07
N PHE A 52 -4.76 -36.71 6.89
CA PHE A 52 -5.97 -37.15 6.22
C PHE A 52 -5.56 -38.06 5.06
N LYS A 53 -5.72 -39.36 5.23
CA LYS A 53 -5.73 -40.30 4.13
C LYS A 53 -7.00 -40.09 3.31
N SER A 54 -6.98 -39.15 2.40
CA SER A 54 -7.80 -39.15 1.20
C SER A 54 -6.90 -39.67 0.09
N GLY A 55 -7.34 -40.74 -0.54
CA GLY A 55 -6.55 -41.41 -1.58
C GLY A 55 -6.46 -40.55 -2.84
N SER A 56 -5.46 -39.74 -2.91
CA SER A 56 -4.74 -39.32 -4.12
C SER A 56 -3.44 -38.70 -3.65
N SER A 57 -2.34 -39.26 -4.11
CA SER A 57 -0.98 -38.91 -3.77
C SER A 57 -0.66 -37.45 -4.02
N MET A 58 -0.45 -36.68 -2.94
CA MET A 58 0.33 -35.44 -3.02
C MET A 58 1.77 -35.76 -2.63
N PRO A 59 2.78 -35.17 -3.31
CA PRO A 59 4.19 -35.37 -3.01
C PRO A 59 4.56 -34.68 -1.69
N GLY A 60 5.49 -35.30 -0.95
CA GLY A 60 5.91 -34.94 0.40
C GLY A 60 6.60 -33.58 0.53
N LYS A 61 6.67 -33.17 1.81
CA LYS A 61 7.37 -32.01 2.34
C LYS A 61 8.76 -31.81 1.73
N GLY A 62 9.04 -30.60 1.27
CA GLY A 62 10.40 -30.11 1.06
C GLY A 62 10.75 -29.72 -0.37
N ALA A 63 9.81 -29.72 -1.32
CA ALA A 63 10.07 -29.14 -2.64
C ALA A 63 9.74 -27.63 -2.62
N ALA A 64 10.67 -26.82 -3.09
CA ALA A 64 10.40 -25.47 -3.55
C ALA A 64 9.10 -25.49 -4.38
N ILE A 65 8.34 -24.38 -4.38
CA ILE A 65 7.16 -24.21 -5.20
C ILE A 65 7.63 -24.29 -6.65
N GLU A 66 7.75 -25.55 -7.17
CA GLU A 66 7.94 -25.79 -8.58
C GLU A 66 6.61 -25.47 -9.26
N ASP A 67 6.67 -24.86 -10.44
CA ASP A 67 5.59 -24.62 -11.38
C ASP A 67 4.60 -25.80 -11.37
N VAL A 68 3.47 -25.63 -10.67
CA VAL A 68 2.36 -26.57 -10.80
C VAL A 68 1.79 -26.32 -12.18
N ASP A 69 2.11 -27.22 -13.12
CA ASP A 69 1.55 -27.20 -14.47
C ASP A 69 0.03 -27.39 -14.39
N ILE A 70 -0.69 -26.27 -14.30
CA ILE A 70 -2.15 -26.25 -14.30
C ILE A 70 -2.61 -26.54 -15.72
N LYS A 71 -2.80 -27.82 -16.03
CA LYS A 71 -3.20 -28.32 -17.35
C LYS A 71 -4.50 -27.70 -17.83
N PHE A 72 -5.50 -27.56 -16.93
CA PHE A 72 -6.79 -26.91 -17.20
C PHE A 72 -6.93 -25.69 -16.33
N GLY A 73 -6.96 -24.51 -16.96
CA GLY A 73 -6.77 -23.22 -16.26
C GLY A 73 -8.02 -22.63 -15.62
N TYR A 74 -9.20 -23.14 -15.95
CA TYR A 74 -10.45 -22.54 -15.47
C TYR A 74 -11.28 -23.54 -14.68
N CYS A 75 -11.60 -23.20 -13.44
CA CYS A 75 -12.63 -23.85 -12.64
C CYS A 75 -13.99 -23.31 -13.11
N THR A 76 -14.82 -24.19 -13.67
CA THR A 76 -16.10 -23.83 -14.26
C THR A 76 -17.23 -24.52 -13.53
N GLU A 77 -18.13 -23.75 -12.95
CA GLU A 77 -19.28 -24.24 -12.20
C GLU A 77 -20.58 -23.66 -12.76
N PHE A 78 -21.62 -24.49 -12.82
CA PHE A 78 -22.97 -24.04 -13.19
C PHE A 78 -24.03 -25.05 -12.77
N ILE A 79 -25.28 -24.61 -12.79
CA ILE A 79 -26.44 -25.45 -12.56
C ILE A 79 -27.30 -25.42 -13.82
N ILE A 80 -27.67 -26.59 -14.30
CA ILE A 80 -28.63 -26.77 -15.39
C ILE A 80 -30.03 -26.95 -14.76
N MET A 81 -30.97 -26.12 -15.08
CA MET A 81 -32.38 -26.29 -14.79
C MET A 81 -32.97 -27.11 -15.92
N LEU A 82 -33.28 -28.39 -15.66
CA LEU A 82 -33.66 -29.34 -16.68
C LEU A 82 -34.98 -29.01 -17.35
N GLU A 83 -34.98 -28.93 -18.67
CA GLU A 83 -36.16 -28.83 -19.52
C GLU A 83 -36.43 -30.11 -20.29
N LYS A 84 -35.49 -31.06 -20.22
CA LYS A 84 -35.54 -32.39 -20.86
C LYS A 84 -35.19 -33.46 -19.85
N SER A 85 -35.60 -34.71 -20.12
CA SER A 85 -35.24 -35.84 -19.30
C SER A 85 -33.70 -36.05 -19.28
N PHE A 86 -33.14 -36.20 -18.11
CA PHE A 86 -31.72 -36.41 -17.89
C PHE A 86 -31.53 -37.76 -17.18
N ASP A 87 -31.55 -38.80 -17.97
CA ASP A 87 -31.42 -40.18 -17.48
C ASP A 87 -29.96 -40.59 -17.30
N GLU A 88 -29.67 -41.75 -16.72
CA GLU A 88 -28.32 -42.25 -16.45
C GLU A 88 -27.44 -42.30 -17.72
N LYS A 89 -28.03 -42.59 -18.88
CA LYS A 89 -27.30 -42.61 -20.14
C LYS A 89 -26.89 -41.20 -20.57
N THR A 90 -27.83 -40.26 -20.50
CA THR A 90 -27.60 -38.84 -20.82
C THR A 90 -26.54 -38.25 -19.87
N GLU A 91 -26.60 -38.61 -18.58
CA GLU A 91 -25.58 -38.19 -17.61
C GLU A 91 -24.20 -38.75 -17.96
N ALA A 92 -24.14 -40.03 -18.33
CA ALA A 92 -22.88 -40.68 -18.74
C ALA A 92 -22.29 -40.02 -20.00
N ASP A 93 -23.13 -39.72 -21.01
CA ASP A 93 -22.73 -39.09 -22.24
C ASP A 93 -22.25 -37.64 -21.96
N PHE A 94 -22.94 -36.92 -21.06
CA PHE A 94 -22.53 -35.59 -20.64
C PHE A 94 -21.21 -35.59 -19.87
N LYS A 95 -21.04 -36.50 -18.92
CA LYS A 95 -19.75 -36.68 -18.19
C LYS A 95 -18.62 -37.05 -19.16
N ALA A 96 -18.87 -37.91 -20.13
CA ALA A 96 -17.87 -38.26 -21.16
C ALA A 96 -17.46 -37.09 -22.01
N PHE A 97 -18.42 -36.22 -22.38
CA PHE A 97 -18.10 -34.97 -23.06
C PHE A 97 -17.22 -34.04 -22.20
N LEU A 98 -17.61 -33.81 -20.95
CA LEU A 98 -16.82 -32.98 -20.03
C LEU A 98 -15.41 -33.53 -19.84
N SER A 99 -15.24 -34.86 -19.77
CA SER A 99 -13.94 -35.52 -19.68
C SER A 99 -13.07 -35.34 -20.93
N SER A 100 -13.70 -35.10 -22.07
CA SER A 100 -12.95 -34.84 -23.31
C SER A 100 -12.35 -33.40 -23.36
N ILE A 101 -12.87 -32.45 -22.60
CA ILE A 101 -12.47 -31.05 -22.58
C ILE A 101 -11.84 -30.59 -21.25
N GLY A 102 -11.81 -31.45 -20.23
CA GLY A 102 -11.37 -31.09 -18.90
C GLY A 102 -11.13 -32.30 -17.97
N ASP A 103 -10.85 -31.94 -16.70
CA ASP A 103 -10.72 -32.90 -15.60
C ASP A 103 -11.49 -32.42 -14.35
N SER A 104 -11.32 -33.15 -13.22
CA SER A 104 -11.94 -32.79 -11.92
C SER A 104 -13.47 -32.61 -12.01
N ILE A 105 -14.12 -33.51 -12.77
CA ILE A 105 -15.52 -33.38 -13.11
C ILE A 105 -16.40 -33.84 -11.96
N VAL A 106 -17.28 -32.92 -11.52
CA VAL A 106 -18.42 -33.24 -10.66
C VAL A 106 -19.70 -32.93 -11.42
N CYS A 107 -20.53 -33.95 -11.64
CA CYS A 107 -21.84 -33.81 -12.27
C CYS A 107 -22.84 -34.58 -11.40
N VAL A 108 -23.74 -33.87 -10.73
CA VAL A 108 -24.70 -34.42 -9.79
C VAL A 108 -26.09 -34.03 -10.24
N ASN A 109 -26.90 -35.06 -10.56
CA ASN A 109 -28.29 -34.90 -10.89
C ASN A 109 -29.14 -34.89 -9.61
N LEU A 110 -29.97 -33.85 -9.45
CA LEU A 110 -30.85 -33.63 -8.30
C LEU A 110 -32.25 -33.29 -8.84
N ASP A 111 -33.03 -34.34 -9.18
CA ASP A 111 -34.39 -34.24 -9.73
C ASP A 111 -34.50 -33.27 -10.94
N ASP A 112 -34.83 -32.01 -10.71
CA ASP A 112 -35.05 -30.99 -11.75
C ASP A 112 -33.81 -30.18 -12.12
N ILE A 113 -32.66 -30.43 -11.46
CA ILE A 113 -31.41 -29.69 -11.71
C ILE A 113 -30.20 -30.60 -11.79
N VAL A 114 -29.21 -30.18 -12.59
CA VAL A 114 -27.88 -30.82 -12.60
C VAL A 114 -26.83 -29.81 -12.17
N LYS A 115 -26.11 -30.11 -11.09
CA LYS A 115 -24.95 -29.31 -10.68
C LYS A 115 -23.71 -29.82 -11.39
N VAL A 116 -22.98 -28.91 -12.02
CA VAL A 116 -21.77 -29.21 -12.80
C VAL A 116 -20.60 -28.43 -12.25
N HIS A 117 -19.45 -29.13 -12.13
CA HIS A 117 -18.14 -28.56 -11.88
C HIS A 117 -17.14 -29.27 -12.80
N VAL A 118 -16.29 -28.52 -13.47
CA VAL A 118 -15.23 -29.04 -14.35
C VAL A 118 -14.05 -28.09 -14.41
N HIS A 119 -12.82 -28.62 -14.36
CA HIS A 119 -11.62 -27.87 -14.70
C HIS A 119 -11.35 -27.99 -16.20
N THR A 120 -11.40 -26.89 -16.95
CA THR A 120 -11.29 -26.91 -18.40
C THR A 120 -10.55 -25.67 -18.92
N ASN A 121 -10.00 -25.77 -20.15
CA ASN A 121 -9.56 -24.58 -20.89
C ASN A 121 -10.64 -24.00 -21.82
N HIS A 122 -11.82 -24.66 -21.86
CA HIS A 122 -12.93 -24.34 -22.74
C HIS A 122 -14.26 -24.18 -21.98
N PRO A 123 -14.37 -23.23 -21.02
CA PRO A 123 -15.60 -23.05 -20.23
C PRO A 123 -16.83 -22.81 -21.07
N GLY A 124 -16.71 -22.10 -22.19
CA GLY A 124 -17.80 -21.87 -23.13
C GLY A 124 -18.40 -23.13 -23.71
N GLN A 125 -17.56 -24.16 -24.02
CA GLN A 125 -18.04 -25.46 -24.53
C GLN A 125 -18.80 -26.23 -23.47
N ALA A 126 -18.38 -26.16 -22.20
CA ALA A 126 -19.10 -26.78 -21.08
C ALA A 126 -20.48 -26.15 -20.91
N PHE A 127 -20.59 -24.83 -20.97
CA PHE A 127 -21.88 -24.12 -20.90
C PHE A 127 -22.78 -24.46 -22.10
N GLU A 128 -22.23 -24.42 -23.31
CA GLU A 128 -22.99 -24.70 -24.53
C GLU A 128 -23.54 -26.10 -24.53
N LYS A 129 -22.79 -27.09 -24.06
CA LYS A 129 -23.27 -28.47 -23.87
C LYS A 129 -24.34 -28.56 -22.79
N GLY A 130 -24.19 -27.80 -21.71
CA GLY A 130 -25.22 -27.74 -20.64
C GLY A 130 -26.56 -27.21 -21.14
N LEU A 131 -26.55 -26.20 -22.02
CA LEU A 131 -27.73 -25.60 -22.61
C LEU A 131 -28.55 -26.54 -23.49
N GLU A 132 -27.98 -27.68 -23.96
CA GLU A 132 -28.73 -28.70 -24.69
C GLU A 132 -29.80 -29.38 -23.80
N TYR A 133 -29.62 -29.32 -22.47
CA TYR A 133 -30.48 -30.02 -21.50
C TYR A 133 -31.46 -29.10 -20.77
N GLY A 134 -31.13 -27.77 -20.69
CA GLY A 134 -32.00 -26.80 -20.03
C GLY A 134 -31.32 -25.43 -19.86
N GLN A 135 -31.94 -24.58 -19.07
CA GLN A 135 -31.42 -23.25 -18.79
C GLN A 135 -30.29 -23.28 -17.75
N LEU A 136 -29.26 -22.42 -17.93
CA LEU A 136 -28.17 -22.35 -16.99
C LEU A 136 -28.39 -21.25 -15.95
N THR A 137 -28.04 -21.56 -14.70
CA THR A 137 -28.03 -20.60 -13.59
C THR A 137 -26.76 -20.78 -12.72
N LYS A 138 -26.45 -19.78 -11.90
CA LYS A 138 -25.27 -19.76 -11.02
C LYS A 138 -23.96 -20.11 -11.76
N MET A 139 -23.79 -19.55 -12.94
CA MET A 139 -22.57 -19.74 -13.73
C MET A 139 -21.41 -19.00 -13.07
N LYS A 140 -20.30 -19.70 -12.85
CA LYS A 140 -19.06 -19.18 -12.28
C LYS A 140 -17.88 -19.74 -13.06
N VAL A 141 -16.91 -18.88 -13.36
CA VAL A 141 -15.64 -19.27 -13.99
C VAL A 141 -14.52 -18.56 -13.26
N ASP A 142 -13.66 -19.31 -12.60
CA ASP A 142 -12.48 -18.81 -11.92
C ASP A 142 -11.21 -19.17 -12.68
N ASN A 143 -10.27 -18.25 -12.83
CA ASN A 143 -8.96 -18.51 -13.40
C ASN A 143 -8.02 -19.06 -12.32
N MET A 144 -7.83 -20.37 -12.30
CA MET A 144 -6.99 -21.04 -11.30
C MET A 144 -5.51 -20.66 -11.37
N ARG A 145 -5.01 -20.24 -12.53
CA ARG A 145 -3.64 -19.74 -12.67
C ARG A 145 -3.47 -18.41 -11.97
N GLU A 146 -4.46 -17.54 -12.06
CA GLU A 146 -4.48 -16.24 -11.37
C GLU A 146 -4.64 -16.43 -9.86
N GLU A 147 -5.52 -17.33 -9.45
CA GLU A 147 -5.72 -17.68 -8.03
C GLU A 147 -4.47 -18.33 -7.40
N HIS A 148 -3.76 -19.16 -8.17
CA HIS A 148 -2.47 -19.73 -7.75
C HIS A 148 -1.41 -18.66 -7.58
N ASN A 149 -1.28 -17.74 -8.56
CA ASN A 149 -0.35 -16.62 -8.50
C ASN A 149 -0.65 -15.70 -7.30
N GLN A 150 -1.93 -15.40 -7.03
CA GLN A 150 -2.33 -14.62 -5.87
C GLN A 150 -1.97 -15.32 -4.54
N LYS A 151 -2.13 -16.65 -4.46
CA LYS A 151 -1.71 -17.44 -3.28
C LYS A 151 -0.19 -17.48 -3.10
N VAL A 152 0.58 -17.58 -4.19
CA VAL A 152 2.05 -17.51 -4.17
C VAL A 152 2.53 -16.14 -3.72
N VAL A 153 1.93 -15.05 -4.24
CA VAL A 153 2.21 -13.68 -3.81
C VAL A 153 1.82 -13.49 -2.34
N ALA A 154 0.62 -13.90 -1.93
CA ALA A 154 0.17 -13.80 -0.53
C ALA A 154 1.04 -14.61 0.44
N GLN A 155 1.54 -15.80 0.04
CA GLN A 155 2.49 -16.58 0.85
C GLN A 155 3.87 -15.91 0.93
N SER A 156 4.34 -15.32 -0.16
CA SER A 156 5.60 -14.56 -0.15
C SER A 156 5.47 -13.29 0.69
N GLU A 157 4.33 -12.60 0.63
CA GLU A 157 4.00 -11.45 1.48
C GLU A 157 3.86 -11.86 2.95
N MET A 158 3.23 -12.99 3.23
CA MET A 158 3.10 -13.51 4.60
C MET A 158 4.45 -13.97 5.18
N GLN A 159 5.32 -14.61 4.38
CA GLN A 159 6.69 -14.92 4.81
C GLN A 159 7.53 -13.66 5.00
N SER A 160 7.35 -12.64 4.14
CA SER A 160 7.99 -11.33 4.27
C SER A 160 7.47 -10.60 5.51
N ALA A 161 6.16 -10.70 5.81
CA ALA A 161 5.56 -10.12 7.02
C ALA A 161 6.03 -10.81 8.30
N ILE A 162 6.16 -12.14 8.32
CA ILE A 162 6.71 -12.90 9.46
C ILE A 162 8.19 -12.57 9.67
N ALA A 163 8.98 -12.45 8.59
CA ALA A 163 10.37 -12.03 8.66
C ALA A 163 10.50 -10.56 9.10
N ALA A 164 9.59 -9.68 8.63
CA ALA A 164 9.51 -8.30 9.06
C ALA A 164 9.06 -8.16 10.53
N ASP A 165 8.13 -9.00 11.00
CA ASP A 165 7.71 -9.02 12.41
C ASP A 165 8.82 -9.55 13.34
N ALA A 166 9.59 -10.56 12.90
CA ALA A 166 10.75 -11.03 13.63
C ALA A 166 11.88 -9.98 13.64
N MET A 167 12.09 -9.25 12.53
CA MET A 167 13.01 -8.12 12.47
C MET A 167 12.52 -6.95 13.34
N LYS A 168 11.21 -6.59 13.26
CA LYS A 168 10.62 -5.56 14.12
C LYS A 168 10.76 -5.89 15.60
N LYS A 169 10.55 -7.16 15.99
CA LYS A 169 10.71 -7.59 17.37
C LYS A 169 12.17 -7.52 17.83
N HIS A 170 13.11 -7.85 16.95
CA HIS A 170 14.55 -7.73 17.23
C HIS A 170 15.03 -6.27 17.22
N GLU A 171 14.43 -5.42 16.37
CA GLU A 171 14.64 -3.98 16.38
C GLU A 171 14.00 -3.30 17.61
N GLN A 172 12.82 -3.74 18.04
CA GLN A 172 12.19 -3.26 19.28
C GLN A 172 13.01 -3.63 20.50
N GLU A 173 13.48 -4.89 20.62
CA GLU A 173 14.38 -5.33 21.69
C GLU A 173 15.73 -4.57 21.69
N LYS A 174 16.19 -4.14 20.52
CA LYS A 174 17.42 -3.34 20.37
C LYS A 174 17.18 -1.87 20.71
N LYS A 175 16.00 -1.33 20.37
CA LYS A 175 15.56 0.05 20.69
C LYS A 175 15.25 0.22 22.19
N GLU A 176 14.71 -0.80 22.86
CA GLU A 176 14.53 -0.79 24.32
C GLU A 176 15.87 -0.76 25.10
N GLN A 177 16.99 -1.08 24.44
CA GLN A 177 18.35 -0.98 25.01
C GLN A 177 19.04 0.35 24.68
N GLU A 178 18.50 1.16 23.78
CA GLU A 178 19.01 2.51 23.52
C GLU A 178 18.49 3.50 24.56
N PRO A 179 19.34 4.41 25.07
CA PRO A 179 18.88 5.44 25.99
C PRO A 179 17.76 6.27 25.34
N LYS A 180 16.68 6.49 26.10
CA LYS A 180 15.56 7.30 25.65
C LYS A 180 16.05 8.71 25.30
N LYS A 181 15.68 9.22 24.12
CA LYS A 181 16.00 10.57 23.66
C LYS A 181 14.99 11.57 24.26
N ASP A 182 15.41 12.80 24.45
CA ASP A 182 14.48 13.88 24.82
C ASP A 182 13.54 14.22 23.67
N PHE A 183 14.08 14.20 22.44
CA PHE A 183 13.37 14.57 21.20
C PHE A 183 13.54 13.54 20.10
N GLY A 184 12.50 13.37 19.30
CA GLY A 184 12.51 12.59 18.06
C GLY A 184 11.71 13.30 16.97
N PHE A 185 11.92 12.90 15.72
CA PHE A 185 11.36 13.58 14.55
C PHE A 185 10.76 12.59 13.55
N VAL A 186 9.55 12.91 13.10
CA VAL A 186 8.90 12.25 11.98
C VAL A 186 8.62 13.29 10.90
N THR A 187 8.98 13.01 9.67
CA THR A 187 8.64 13.86 8.53
C THR A 187 7.97 13.06 7.43
N ILE A 188 7.16 13.74 6.63
CA ILE A 188 6.56 13.18 5.43
C ILE A 188 7.22 13.83 4.22
N ALA A 189 7.79 13.01 3.33
CA ALA A 189 8.46 13.50 2.14
C ALA A 189 8.42 12.48 1.01
N ALA A 190 8.40 12.95 -0.24
CA ALA A 190 8.56 12.13 -1.43
C ALA A 190 9.89 12.51 -2.11
N GLY A 191 10.65 11.51 -2.51
CA GLY A 191 11.97 11.67 -3.12
C GLY A 191 13.11 11.20 -2.21
N GLU A 192 14.04 10.44 -2.78
CA GLU A 192 15.17 9.88 -2.01
C GLU A 192 16.11 10.98 -1.52
N GLY A 193 16.40 11.98 -2.34
CA GLY A 193 17.26 13.11 -1.97
C GLY A 193 16.65 13.96 -0.85
N ILE A 194 15.35 14.27 -0.93
CA ILE A 194 14.65 14.97 0.16
C ILE A 194 14.70 14.16 1.46
N ALA A 195 14.51 12.84 1.38
CA ALA A 195 14.60 11.97 2.55
C ALA A 195 16.00 11.97 3.17
N GLU A 196 17.05 12.00 2.35
CA GLU A 196 18.44 12.10 2.82
C GLU A 196 18.75 13.45 3.47
N ILE A 197 18.20 14.54 2.94
CA ILE A 197 18.33 15.89 3.55
C ILE A 197 17.71 15.85 4.96
N PHE A 198 16.49 15.36 5.12
CA PHE A 198 15.84 15.28 6.42
C PHE A 198 16.60 14.38 7.40
N LYS A 199 17.11 13.23 6.95
CA LYS A 199 17.97 12.37 7.77
C LYS A 199 19.27 13.06 8.19
N GLY A 200 19.88 13.84 7.29
CA GLY A 200 21.04 14.67 7.56
C GLY A 200 20.78 15.74 8.62
N LEU A 201 19.56 16.26 8.68
CA LEU A 201 19.11 17.20 9.71
C LEU A 201 18.71 16.53 11.04
N GLY A 202 18.78 15.20 11.13
CA GLY A 202 18.52 14.45 12.36
C GLY A 202 17.11 13.90 12.49
N VAL A 203 16.33 13.83 11.41
CA VAL A 203 15.00 13.20 11.42
C VAL A 203 15.15 11.68 11.56
N ASP A 204 14.42 11.10 12.52
CA ASP A 204 14.49 9.67 12.84
C ASP A 204 13.71 8.81 11.85
N GLU A 205 12.51 9.23 11.45
CA GLU A 205 11.63 8.49 10.54
C GLU A 205 11.11 9.39 9.42
N VAL A 206 11.30 8.96 8.17
CA VAL A 206 10.77 9.63 6.98
C VAL A 206 9.68 8.75 6.37
N ILE A 207 8.44 9.19 6.42
CA ILE A 207 7.30 8.52 5.79
C ILE A 207 7.27 8.95 4.32
N GLN A 208 7.37 7.97 3.42
CA GLN A 208 7.28 8.24 1.98
C GLN A 208 5.85 8.60 1.58
N GLY A 209 5.65 9.78 0.98
CA GLY A 209 4.34 10.25 0.56
C GLY A 209 4.22 11.79 0.52
N GLY A 210 2.98 12.25 0.46
CA GLY A 210 2.70 13.70 0.51
C GLY A 210 2.43 14.35 -0.85
N GLN A 211 2.66 13.66 -1.95
CA GLN A 211 2.44 14.16 -3.32
C GLN A 211 1.21 13.50 -3.95
N THR A 212 1.31 12.20 -4.24
CA THR A 212 0.24 11.40 -4.85
C THR A 212 -0.48 10.50 -3.87
N MET A 213 0.17 10.14 -2.76
CA MET A 213 -0.38 9.34 -1.67
C MET A 213 -0.15 10.04 -0.33
N ASN A 214 -1.23 10.42 0.33
CA ASN A 214 -1.16 10.99 1.67
C ASN A 214 -1.11 9.84 2.69
N PRO A 215 -0.13 9.84 3.61
CA PRO A 215 -0.07 8.90 4.70
C PRO A 215 -1.35 8.98 5.56
N SER A 216 -1.77 7.84 6.08
CA SER A 216 -2.88 7.75 7.02
C SER A 216 -2.44 8.16 8.44
N THR A 217 -3.41 8.39 9.32
CA THR A 217 -3.14 8.56 10.76
C THR A 217 -2.36 7.37 11.33
N GLU A 218 -2.65 6.15 10.88
CA GLU A 218 -1.98 4.91 11.30
C GLU A 218 -0.50 4.87 10.88
N ASP A 219 -0.17 5.35 9.68
CA ASP A 219 1.22 5.43 9.22
C ASP A 219 2.05 6.36 10.11
N ILE A 220 1.47 7.49 10.53
CA ILE A 220 2.12 8.47 11.41
C ILE A 220 2.28 7.89 12.83
N LEU A 221 1.27 7.19 13.35
CA LEU A 221 1.31 6.47 14.63
C LEU A 221 2.44 5.44 14.62
N ASN A 222 2.47 4.58 13.60
CA ASN A 222 3.50 3.55 13.44
C ASN A 222 4.92 4.13 13.35
N ALA A 223 5.10 5.28 12.70
CA ALA A 223 6.39 5.95 12.64
C ALA A 223 6.80 6.51 14.01
N ALA A 224 5.87 7.17 14.73
CA ALA A 224 6.13 7.72 16.05
C ALA A 224 6.40 6.63 17.10
N GLU A 225 5.73 5.48 17.02
CA GLU A 225 5.96 4.34 17.92
C GLU A 225 7.38 3.78 17.81
N LYS A 226 7.98 3.83 16.65
CA LYS A 226 9.35 3.35 16.43
C LYS A 226 10.42 4.19 17.11
N ILE A 227 10.12 5.42 17.48
CA ILE A 227 11.09 6.37 18.03
C ILE A 227 11.04 6.31 19.57
N ASN A 228 12.16 5.98 20.21
CA ASN A 228 12.27 6.00 21.67
C ASN A 228 12.61 7.41 22.18
N ALA A 229 11.61 8.30 22.21
CA ALA A 229 11.76 9.68 22.66
C ALA A 229 10.58 10.11 23.55
N ASP A 230 10.80 11.12 24.40
CA ASP A 230 9.76 11.72 25.25
C ASP A 230 8.83 12.63 24.44
N THR A 231 9.41 13.44 23.57
CA THR A 231 8.67 14.35 22.68
C THR A 231 9.03 14.04 21.22
N ILE A 232 8.03 13.93 20.35
CA ILE A 232 8.21 13.71 18.91
C ILE A 232 7.60 14.88 18.15
N PHE A 233 8.42 15.52 17.34
CA PHE A 233 7.99 16.54 16.39
C PHE A 233 7.59 15.88 15.07
N VAL A 234 6.41 16.25 14.55
CA VAL A 234 5.90 15.75 13.26
C VAL A 234 5.83 16.90 12.27
N LEU A 235 6.48 16.74 11.13
CA LEU A 235 6.57 17.69 10.02
C LEU A 235 5.79 17.13 8.81
N PRO A 236 4.52 17.51 8.61
CA PRO A 236 3.68 16.97 7.54
C PRO A 236 4.11 17.36 6.13
N ASN A 237 4.69 18.54 5.95
CA ASN A 237 5.15 19.13 4.67
C ASN A 237 4.08 19.15 3.56
N ASN A 238 2.83 19.01 3.93
CA ASN A 238 1.68 19.10 3.04
C ASN A 238 0.43 19.44 3.83
N GLY A 239 -0.31 20.46 3.40
CA GLY A 239 -1.51 20.93 4.07
C GLY A 239 -2.59 19.87 4.26
N ASN A 240 -2.67 18.88 3.36
CA ASN A 240 -3.65 17.80 3.44
C ASN A 240 -3.34 16.77 4.55
N ILE A 241 -2.08 16.72 5.01
CA ILE A 241 -1.61 15.73 6.00
C ILE A 241 -1.70 16.27 7.42
N ILE A 242 -1.76 17.59 7.60
CA ILE A 242 -1.81 18.23 8.94
C ILE A 242 -2.93 17.67 9.80
N LEU A 243 -4.11 17.44 9.21
CA LEU A 243 -5.24 16.91 9.96
C LEU A 243 -4.98 15.48 10.47
N ALA A 244 -4.42 14.61 9.63
CA ALA A 244 -4.05 13.24 10.00
C ALA A 244 -2.96 13.24 11.07
N SER A 245 -1.99 14.15 10.99
CA SER A 245 -0.94 14.33 12.00
C SER A 245 -1.51 14.76 13.35
N ASN A 246 -2.44 15.71 13.37
CA ASN A 246 -3.12 16.13 14.59
C ASN A 246 -3.98 15.02 15.20
N GLN A 247 -4.62 14.19 14.38
CA GLN A 247 -5.33 13.01 14.85
C GLN A 247 -4.38 12.00 15.50
N ALA A 248 -3.24 11.72 14.86
CA ALA A 248 -2.23 10.84 15.44
C ALA A 248 -1.74 11.37 16.80
N ALA A 249 -1.46 12.67 16.89
CA ALA A 249 -1.06 13.31 18.14
C ALA A 249 -2.10 13.16 19.27
N SER A 250 -3.39 13.08 18.93
CA SER A 250 -4.46 12.92 19.92
C SER A 250 -4.66 11.49 20.42
N ILE A 251 -4.09 10.49 19.73
CA ILE A 251 -4.27 9.06 20.04
C ILE A 251 -3.12 8.54 20.92
N ILE A 252 -1.90 9.01 20.71
CA ILE A 252 -0.72 8.59 21.49
C ILE A 252 -0.77 9.22 22.89
N GLU A 253 -0.76 8.39 23.92
CA GLU A 253 -0.83 8.82 25.32
C GLU A 253 0.51 8.71 26.06
N ASP A 254 1.44 7.86 25.58
CA ASP A 254 2.72 7.55 26.24
C ASP A 254 3.86 8.51 25.87
N LYS A 255 3.67 9.32 24.82
CA LYS A 255 4.65 10.29 24.31
C LYS A 255 3.96 11.61 23.99
N LYS A 256 4.69 12.72 24.09
CA LYS A 256 4.20 14.02 23.62
C LYS A 256 4.43 14.14 22.11
N ILE A 257 3.37 14.23 21.32
CA ILE A 257 3.47 14.53 19.88
C ILE A 257 3.19 16.01 19.65
N VAL A 258 4.11 16.70 19.00
CA VAL A 258 4.01 18.11 18.61
C VAL A 258 3.99 18.19 17.09
N VAL A 259 2.90 18.66 16.51
CA VAL A 259 2.76 18.82 15.05
C VAL A 259 3.15 20.23 14.67
N ILE A 260 4.23 20.39 13.91
CA ILE A 260 4.60 21.65 13.28
C ILE A 260 3.89 21.69 11.92
N PRO A 261 2.93 22.60 11.68
CA PRO A 261 2.02 22.53 10.54
C PRO A 261 2.68 22.99 9.22
N THR A 262 3.81 22.38 8.88
CA THR A 262 4.53 22.61 7.64
C THR A 262 3.68 22.19 6.44
N LYS A 263 3.60 23.02 5.41
CA LYS A 263 2.80 22.79 4.20
C LYS A 263 3.65 22.43 2.99
N THR A 264 4.94 22.69 3.06
CA THR A 264 5.90 22.46 1.97
C THR A 264 7.17 21.83 2.52
N ILE A 265 7.94 21.18 1.66
CA ILE A 265 9.26 20.59 2.00
C ILE A 265 10.22 21.67 2.54
N PRO A 266 10.38 22.83 1.88
CA PRO A 266 11.23 23.90 2.43
C PRO A 266 10.83 24.32 3.85
N GLN A 267 9.54 24.50 4.14
CA GLN A 267 9.09 24.83 5.50
C GLN A 267 9.53 23.77 6.52
N GLY A 268 9.50 22.48 6.14
CA GLY A 268 9.98 21.41 7.00
C GLY A 268 11.49 21.48 7.24
N ILE A 269 12.27 21.78 6.21
CA ILE A 269 13.73 21.94 6.31
C ILE A 269 14.07 23.12 7.20
N THR A 270 13.47 24.28 6.95
CA THR A 270 13.69 25.50 7.76
C THR A 270 13.27 25.30 9.22
N ALA A 271 12.16 24.59 9.46
CA ALA A 271 11.76 24.24 10.83
C ALA A 271 12.81 23.36 11.53
N MET A 272 13.37 22.36 10.84
CA MET A 272 14.44 21.52 11.40
C MET A 272 15.73 22.27 11.69
N ILE A 273 16.09 23.24 10.84
CA ILE A 273 17.28 24.08 11.05
C ILE A 273 17.12 24.96 12.31
N ASN A 274 15.90 25.40 12.61
CA ASN A 274 15.60 26.25 13.77
C ASN A 274 15.38 25.47 15.08
N PHE A 275 15.49 24.12 15.06
CA PHE A 275 15.47 23.31 16.26
C PHE A 275 16.81 23.32 17.00
N GLU A 276 16.77 23.43 18.33
CA GLU A 276 17.95 23.33 19.19
C GLU A 276 17.73 22.31 20.34
N MET A 277 18.65 21.35 20.46
CA MET A 277 18.58 20.30 21.50
C MET A 277 18.61 20.84 22.93
N THR A 278 19.12 22.04 23.15
CA THR A 278 19.25 22.66 24.48
C THR A 278 17.99 23.40 24.96
N ARG A 279 17.02 23.59 24.07
CA ARG A 279 15.74 24.26 24.37
C ARG A 279 14.70 23.24 24.85
N SER A 280 13.70 23.72 25.58
CA SER A 280 12.52 22.92 25.91
C SER A 280 11.68 22.61 24.67
N ALA A 281 10.74 21.65 24.77
CA ALA A 281 9.84 21.30 23.68
C ALA A 281 8.99 22.51 23.24
N GLU A 282 8.52 23.30 24.18
CA GLU A 282 7.69 24.49 23.95
C GLU A 282 8.48 25.62 23.26
N GLU A 283 9.74 25.84 23.67
CA GLU A 283 10.60 26.82 23.04
C GLU A 283 10.97 26.44 21.60
N ASN A 284 11.23 25.13 21.36
CA ASN A 284 11.48 24.59 20.04
C ASN A 284 10.22 24.67 19.16
N GLU A 285 9.05 24.31 19.70
CA GLU A 285 7.77 24.45 18.97
C GLU A 285 7.56 25.89 18.49
N MET A 286 7.79 26.90 19.35
CA MET A 286 7.66 28.30 18.99
C MET A 286 8.69 28.72 17.92
N ALA A 287 9.96 28.32 18.09
CA ALA A 287 11.01 28.68 17.13
C ALA A 287 10.76 28.06 15.74
N MET A 288 10.33 26.80 15.71
CA MET A 288 9.99 26.10 14.47
C MET A 288 8.74 26.72 13.81
N LEU A 289 7.71 27.10 14.59
CA LEU A 289 6.51 27.76 14.06
C LEU A 289 6.82 29.13 13.49
N ASP A 290 7.62 29.94 14.17
CA ASP A 290 8.01 31.29 13.73
C ASP A 290 8.79 31.22 12.41
N SER A 291 9.66 30.22 12.25
CA SER A 291 10.48 30.01 11.05
C SER A 291 9.67 29.67 9.79
N LEU A 292 8.43 29.15 9.91
CA LEU A 292 7.61 28.83 8.74
C LEU A 292 7.25 30.07 7.91
N SER A 293 7.25 31.24 8.52
CA SER A 293 6.92 32.50 7.84
C SER A 293 8.11 33.17 7.13
N THR A 294 9.34 32.71 7.40
CA THR A 294 10.56 33.27 6.81
C THR A 294 10.89 32.68 5.45
N VAL A 295 10.32 31.52 5.12
CA VAL A 295 10.57 30.83 3.86
C VAL A 295 9.36 30.93 2.93
N GLN A 296 9.59 31.38 1.71
CA GLN A 296 8.62 31.29 0.61
C GLN A 296 8.92 30.05 -0.24
N SER A 297 7.89 29.25 -0.53
CA SER A 297 8.06 27.99 -1.25
C SER A 297 7.38 28.02 -2.61
N GLY A 298 8.01 27.39 -3.58
CA GLY A 298 7.45 27.21 -4.92
C GLY A 298 7.66 25.79 -5.45
N GLU A 299 6.71 25.33 -6.25
CA GLU A 299 6.73 24.01 -6.88
C GLU A 299 6.45 24.15 -8.38
N LEU A 300 7.31 23.60 -9.23
CA LEU A 300 7.13 23.60 -10.67
C LEU A 300 6.64 22.25 -11.17
N THR A 301 5.48 22.24 -11.83
CA THR A 301 4.86 21.05 -12.40
C THR A 301 4.29 21.35 -13.80
N TYR A 302 3.46 20.48 -14.33
CA TYR A 302 2.82 20.66 -15.64
C TYR A 302 1.31 20.43 -15.60
N ALA A 303 0.61 21.04 -16.53
CA ALA A 303 -0.83 20.89 -16.68
C ALA A 303 -1.18 19.60 -17.44
N VAL A 304 -1.93 18.69 -16.80
CA VAL A 304 -2.38 17.42 -17.42
C VAL A 304 -3.54 17.60 -18.40
N ARG A 305 -4.21 18.75 -18.38
CA ARG A 305 -5.36 19.10 -19.24
C ARG A 305 -5.51 20.61 -19.35
N ASP A 306 -6.29 21.04 -20.34
CA ASP A 306 -6.71 22.44 -20.45
C ASP A 306 -7.61 22.81 -19.26
N THR A 307 -7.32 23.95 -18.66
CA THR A 307 -8.06 24.49 -17.50
C THR A 307 -7.91 26.01 -17.41
N SER A 308 -8.55 26.60 -16.42
CA SER A 308 -8.34 28.00 -16.07
C SER A 308 -8.25 28.13 -14.56
N ILE A 309 -7.21 28.82 -14.07
CA ILE A 309 -6.97 29.11 -12.65
C ILE A 309 -6.79 30.61 -12.51
N ASP A 310 -7.51 31.26 -11.61
CA ASP A 310 -7.44 32.68 -11.32
C ASP A 310 -7.58 33.57 -12.58
N GLY A 311 -8.38 33.11 -13.56
CA GLY A 311 -8.60 33.82 -14.82
C GLY A 311 -7.49 33.69 -15.86
N LYS A 312 -6.42 32.96 -15.57
CA LYS A 312 -5.37 32.62 -16.54
C LYS A 312 -5.77 31.34 -17.28
N GLU A 313 -5.72 31.36 -18.60
CA GLU A 313 -5.91 30.14 -19.43
C GLU A 313 -4.65 29.28 -19.33
N ILE A 314 -4.83 28.00 -19.04
CA ILE A 314 -3.77 26.99 -18.92
C ILE A 314 -4.08 25.93 -19.97
N LYS A 315 -3.13 25.66 -20.85
CA LYS A 315 -3.21 24.60 -21.83
C LYS A 315 -2.51 23.35 -21.30
N LYS A 316 -2.96 22.21 -21.76
CA LYS A 316 -2.25 20.96 -21.50
C LYS A 316 -0.77 21.10 -21.85
N ASP A 317 0.08 20.50 -21.02
CA ASP A 317 1.53 20.50 -21.12
C ASP A 317 2.19 21.90 -20.87
N ASN A 318 1.41 22.92 -20.46
CA ASN A 318 2.03 24.13 -19.90
C ASN A 318 2.72 23.82 -18.57
N TYR A 319 3.82 24.48 -18.29
CA TYR A 319 4.45 24.48 -16.98
C TYR A 319 3.72 25.43 -16.04
N LEU A 320 3.60 24.99 -14.78
CA LEU A 320 2.87 25.69 -13.73
C LEU A 320 3.80 25.92 -12.55
N GLY A 321 4.07 27.16 -12.23
CA GLY A 321 4.72 27.58 -11.00
C GLY A 321 3.67 27.81 -9.91
N LEU A 322 3.67 26.98 -8.88
CA LEU A 322 2.74 27.03 -7.74
C LEU A 322 3.51 27.58 -6.54
N GLY A 323 3.02 28.63 -5.94
CA GLY A 323 3.56 29.20 -4.70
C GLY A 323 2.59 29.06 -3.54
N ASP A 324 2.97 29.55 -2.37
CA ASP A 324 2.15 29.51 -1.15
C ASP A 324 0.77 30.16 -1.31
N LYS A 325 0.64 31.12 -2.22
CA LYS A 325 -0.60 31.86 -2.50
C LYS A 325 -1.38 31.32 -3.71
N GLY A 326 -0.94 30.20 -4.29
CA GLY A 326 -1.55 29.60 -5.47
C GLY A 326 -0.69 29.72 -6.73
N LEU A 327 -1.32 29.90 -7.90
CA LEU A 327 -0.63 29.95 -9.19
C LEU A 327 0.20 31.23 -9.36
N ALA A 328 1.51 31.12 -9.31
CA ALA A 328 2.46 32.23 -9.48
C ALA A 328 2.81 32.46 -10.96
N ALA A 329 3.16 31.40 -11.71
CA ALA A 329 3.59 31.50 -13.10
C ALA A 329 2.96 30.41 -13.98
N VAL A 330 2.80 30.70 -15.29
CA VAL A 330 2.38 29.74 -16.33
C VAL A 330 3.18 30.01 -17.59
N GLY A 331 3.79 29.00 -18.16
CA GLY A 331 4.56 29.13 -19.39
C GLY A 331 4.65 27.86 -20.22
N THR A 332 5.31 27.97 -21.35
CA THR A 332 5.59 26.85 -22.27
C THR A 332 7.04 26.36 -22.19
N ASP A 333 7.89 27.12 -21.52
CA ASP A 333 9.28 26.78 -21.26
C ASP A 333 9.49 26.64 -19.75
N MET A 334 10.16 25.57 -19.35
CA MET A 334 10.30 25.16 -17.94
C MET A 334 11.14 26.16 -17.15
N ASN A 335 12.33 26.50 -17.66
CA ASN A 335 13.26 27.38 -16.96
C ASN A 335 12.68 28.81 -16.83
N THR A 336 12.15 29.33 -17.92
CA THR A 336 11.50 30.67 -17.91
C THR A 336 10.33 30.68 -16.92
N THR A 337 9.51 29.65 -16.87
CA THR A 337 8.35 29.61 -15.96
C THR A 337 8.79 29.56 -14.49
N LEU A 338 9.87 28.85 -14.18
CA LEU A 338 10.41 28.82 -12.82
C LEU A 338 10.99 30.20 -12.44
N ILE A 339 11.73 30.82 -13.33
CA ILE A 339 12.30 32.14 -13.11
C ILE A 339 11.19 33.22 -12.93
N ASP A 340 10.12 33.14 -13.73
CA ASP A 340 8.95 34.01 -13.59
C ASP A 340 8.24 33.81 -12.24
N MET A 341 8.24 32.58 -11.72
CA MET A 341 7.75 32.30 -10.38
C MET A 341 8.65 32.89 -9.32
N LEU A 342 9.97 32.74 -9.41
CA LEU A 342 10.95 33.33 -8.50
C LEU A 342 10.86 34.85 -8.46
N ASP A 343 10.58 35.51 -9.59
CA ASP A 343 10.35 36.98 -9.64
C ASP A 343 9.21 37.43 -8.71
N THR A 344 8.29 36.55 -8.37
CA THR A 344 7.19 36.86 -7.41
C THR A 344 7.59 36.64 -5.96
N PHE A 345 8.70 35.94 -5.68
CA PHE A 345 9.18 35.59 -4.35
C PHE A 345 10.37 36.45 -3.90
N VAL A 346 11.34 36.63 -4.80
CA VAL A 346 12.59 37.32 -4.50
C VAL A 346 12.32 38.82 -4.27
N ASN A 347 12.90 39.38 -3.23
CA ASN A 347 12.85 40.77 -2.87
C ASN A 347 14.21 41.21 -2.32
N ASP A 348 14.31 42.49 -1.93
CA ASP A 348 15.58 43.12 -1.48
C ASP A 348 16.16 42.49 -0.19
N ASP A 349 15.34 41.73 0.56
CA ASP A 349 15.74 41.06 1.81
C ASP A 349 16.06 39.57 1.60
N SER A 350 15.97 39.09 0.37
CA SER A 350 16.23 37.68 0.05
C SER A 350 17.73 37.40 -0.01
N GLU A 351 18.19 36.42 0.74
CA GLU A 351 19.61 36.07 0.87
C GLU A 351 19.92 34.70 0.19
N LEU A 352 18.96 33.75 0.14
CA LEU A 352 19.18 32.38 -0.34
C LEU A 352 18.01 31.91 -1.21
N ILE A 353 18.35 31.29 -2.35
CA ILE A 353 17.45 30.49 -3.17
C ILE A 353 17.92 29.03 -3.13
N SER A 354 17.13 28.13 -2.56
CA SER A 354 17.42 26.70 -2.63
C SER A 354 16.57 26.05 -3.73
N VAL A 355 17.22 25.24 -4.58
CA VAL A 355 16.59 24.54 -5.71
C VAL A 355 16.74 23.04 -5.52
N TYR A 356 15.63 22.32 -5.44
CA TYR A 356 15.59 20.85 -5.34
C TYR A 356 15.05 20.28 -6.64
N TYR A 357 15.89 19.57 -7.42
CA TYR A 357 15.45 18.98 -8.69
C TYR A 357 14.89 17.57 -8.53
N GLY A 358 13.83 17.30 -9.29
CA GLY A 358 13.08 16.04 -9.24
C GLY A 358 13.75 14.90 -10.01
N GLN A 359 13.19 13.70 -9.89
CA GLN A 359 13.69 12.48 -10.52
C GLN A 359 13.75 12.53 -12.05
N ASP A 360 12.93 13.38 -12.68
CA ASP A 360 12.81 13.49 -14.13
C ASP A 360 13.74 14.57 -14.72
N ILE A 361 14.55 15.23 -13.88
CA ILE A 361 15.51 16.27 -14.27
C ILE A 361 16.93 15.72 -14.18
N LYS A 362 17.75 16.01 -15.19
CA LYS A 362 19.17 15.69 -15.14
C LYS A 362 19.94 16.78 -14.41
N GLU A 363 21.00 16.39 -13.75
CA GLU A 363 21.87 17.30 -13.01
C GLU A 363 22.45 18.43 -13.90
N ASP A 364 22.83 18.11 -15.15
CA ASP A 364 23.33 19.11 -16.09
C ASP A 364 22.27 20.17 -16.42
N ASP A 365 21.00 19.76 -16.64
CA ASP A 365 19.88 20.67 -16.93
C ASP A 365 19.56 21.54 -15.69
N ALA A 366 19.68 20.98 -14.49
CA ALA A 366 19.49 21.70 -13.24
C ALA A 366 20.61 22.72 -13.00
N ASN A 367 21.87 22.40 -13.30
CA ASN A 367 23.00 23.33 -13.21
C ASN A 367 22.86 24.50 -14.21
N GLU A 368 22.34 24.23 -15.43
CA GLU A 368 22.06 25.29 -16.40
C GLU A 368 20.98 26.27 -15.86
N LEU A 369 19.91 25.73 -15.24
CA LEU A 369 18.89 26.57 -14.60
C LEU A 369 19.46 27.41 -13.47
N VAL A 370 20.29 26.84 -12.59
CA VAL A 370 20.95 27.57 -11.50
C VAL A 370 21.77 28.75 -12.05
N SER A 371 22.55 28.52 -13.12
CA SER A 371 23.31 29.61 -13.74
C SER A 371 22.42 30.74 -14.27
N GLN A 372 21.23 30.41 -14.79
CA GLN A 372 20.25 31.41 -15.23
C GLN A 372 19.65 32.20 -14.03
N ILE A 373 19.42 31.51 -12.89
CA ILE A 373 18.91 32.10 -11.66
C ILE A 373 19.96 33.06 -11.08
N GLU A 374 21.23 32.62 -10.97
CA GLU A 374 22.35 33.45 -10.49
C GLU A 374 22.57 34.69 -11.35
N GLU A 375 22.47 34.57 -12.69
CA GLU A 375 22.58 35.72 -13.60
C GLU A 375 21.45 36.74 -13.40
N LYS A 376 20.24 36.26 -13.07
CA LYS A 376 19.06 37.13 -12.92
C LYS A 376 18.96 37.77 -11.55
N PHE A 377 19.26 37.02 -10.49
CA PHE A 377 19.13 37.47 -9.10
C PHE A 377 20.53 37.73 -8.48
N ASP A 378 21.26 38.67 -9.07
CA ASP A 378 22.59 39.05 -8.61
C ASP A 378 22.56 39.51 -7.13
N GLY A 379 23.40 38.86 -6.31
CA GLY A 379 23.51 39.13 -4.87
C GLY A 379 22.68 38.19 -3.97
N VAL A 380 21.96 37.23 -4.54
CA VAL A 380 21.30 36.14 -3.79
C VAL A 380 22.07 34.85 -4.00
N ASP A 381 22.43 34.15 -2.93
CA ASP A 381 23.09 32.85 -3.03
C ASP A 381 22.14 31.81 -3.57
N VAL A 382 22.63 30.87 -4.43
CA VAL A 382 21.82 29.82 -5.01
C VAL A 382 22.41 28.44 -4.67
N GLU A 383 21.60 27.58 -4.05
CA GLU A 383 21.98 26.19 -3.75
C GLU A 383 21.19 25.21 -4.58
N LEU A 384 21.88 24.21 -5.17
CA LEU A 384 21.26 23.12 -5.90
C LEU A 384 21.40 21.82 -5.14
N GLN A 385 20.30 21.09 -4.98
CA GLN A 385 20.31 19.78 -4.34
C GLN A 385 19.43 18.79 -5.11
N TYR A 386 19.83 17.52 -5.14
CA TYR A 386 18.98 16.46 -5.66
C TYR A 386 17.85 16.17 -4.68
N GLY A 387 16.62 16.41 -5.09
CA GLY A 387 15.43 16.09 -4.30
C GLY A 387 14.87 14.70 -4.63
N GLY A 388 14.91 14.29 -5.91
CA GLY A 388 14.38 13.03 -6.40
C GLY A 388 12.86 12.91 -6.27
N GLN A 389 12.15 14.03 -6.04
CA GLN A 389 10.70 14.07 -5.89
C GLN A 389 10.00 13.75 -7.23
N PRO A 390 8.89 12.98 -7.20
CA PRO A 390 8.03 12.79 -8.35
C PRO A 390 7.11 14.00 -8.56
N VAL A 391 6.51 14.14 -9.75
CA VAL A 391 5.47 15.12 -10.10
C VAL A 391 5.98 16.54 -10.24
N TYR A 392 6.82 17.02 -9.32
CA TYR A 392 7.41 18.34 -9.39
C TYR A 392 8.81 18.26 -10.00
N TYR A 393 9.02 18.97 -11.10
CA TYR A 393 10.34 19.08 -11.72
C TYR A 393 11.34 19.78 -10.81
N TYR A 394 10.86 20.84 -10.17
CA TYR A 394 11.63 21.59 -9.18
C TYR A 394 10.76 21.97 -7.98
N ILE A 395 11.36 21.92 -6.80
CA ILE A 395 10.87 22.59 -5.60
C ILE A 395 11.89 23.68 -5.30
N VAL A 396 11.43 24.87 -4.95
CA VAL A 396 12.31 25.98 -4.62
C VAL A 396 11.90 26.65 -3.32
N SER A 397 12.86 27.22 -2.62
CA SER A 397 12.61 28.15 -1.52
C SER A 397 13.37 29.45 -1.72
N VAL A 398 12.84 30.52 -1.14
CA VAL A 398 13.46 31.82 -1.05
C VAL A 398 13.41 32.24 0.42
N GLU A 399 14.59 32.51 0.97
CA GLU A 399 14.80 32.94 2.36
C GLU A 399 15.55 34.28 2.43
#